data_438bd3f54781196fc3723b2ef171c53a
#
_entry.id   438bd3f54781196fc3723b2ef171c53a
#
_cell.length_a   1.000
_cell.length_b   1.000
_cell.length_c   1.000
_cell.angle_alpha   90.00
_cell.angle_beta   90.00
_cell.angle_gamma   90.00
#
_symmetry.space_group_name_H-M   'P 1'
#
loop_
_entity.id
_entity.type
_entity.pdbx_description
1 polymer ?
#
loop_
_entity_poly.entity_id
_entity_poly.type
_entity_poly.pdbx_seq_one_letter_code
_entity_poly.pdbx_strand_id
1 'polypeptide(L)'
;VLHYGQLDARLLLRVGGSMGDVYGQKVLKRDLNGYILNEEGVGLALENKETHLGSILPKMNMGWNLGFGYKGINLGMTFTGRFGGIVLSETQSVLNAAGVSKISADVRDAGGVPINQAKIDVRNYFQTIQTASVYYTYSATNVRLGELSLSYTLPKKWFANKLGMTVGLVGKNLWMIYCKAPFDPELTTSAASNFYQGFDAYMLPSTRNFGFNVKFQF
;
A
#
# COMPACT_ATOMS: atom_id res chain seq x y z
N VAL A 1 -11.60 2.30 21.27
CA VAL A 1 -11.92 1.55 20.04
C VAL A 1 -12.01 2.53 18.88
N LEU A 2 -11.20 2.36 17.85
CA LEU A 2 -11.26 3.14 16.62
C LEU A 2 -11.83 2.26 15.50
N HIS A 3 -12.77 2.79 14.73
CA HIS A 3 -13.36 2.12 13.59
C HIS A 3 -12.75 2.65 12.28
N TYR A 4 -12.55 1.77 11.30
CA TYR A 4 -11.96 2.12 10.02
C TYR A 4 -13.02 2.15 8.90
N GLY A 5 -13.59 3.32 8.64
CA GLY A 5 -14.49 3.55 7.52
C GLY A 5 -15.69 2.60 7.46
N GLN A 6 -15.99 2.08 6.27
CA GLN A 6 -17.06 1.10 6.04
C GLN A 6 -16.59 -0.35 6.30
N LEU A 7 -15.28 -0.59 6.42
CA LEU A 7 -14.75 -1.88 6.80
C LEU A 7 -15.03 -2.15 8.28
N ASP A 8 -15.37 -3.37 8.61
CA ASP A 8 -15.65 -3.82 9.99
C ASP A 8 -14.38 -4.01 10.84
N ALA A 9 -13.35 -3.23 10.60
CA ALA A 9 -12.10 -3.29 11.31
C ALA A 9 -12.08 -2.38 12.53
N ARG A 10 -11.47 -2.86 13.61
CA ARG A 10 -11.29 -2.11 14.85
C ARG A 10 -9.86 -2.18 15.33
N LEU A 11 -9.32 -1.04 15.75
CA LEU A 11 -8.07 -0.99 16.50
C LEU A 11 -8.41 -1.22 17.98
N LEU A 12 -7.89 -2.29 18.53
CA LEU A 12 -8.13 -2.70 19.93
C LEU A 12 -6.81 -2.84 20.67
N LEU A 13 -6.71 -2.18 21.82
CA LEU A 13 -5.60 -2.35 22.73
C LEU A 13 -5.92 -3.53 23.67
N ARG A 14 -5.05 -4.53 23.65
CA ARG A 14 -5.15 -5.72 24.53
C ARG A 14 -3.85 -5.91 25.29
N VAL A 15 -3.95 -6.50 26.47
CA VAL A 15 -2.79 -6.84 27.29
C VAL A 15 -1.92 -7.84 26.52
N GLY A 16 -0.64 -7.52 26.35
CA GLY A 16 0.31 -8.32 25.58
C GLY A 16 0.27 -8.09 24.07
N GLY A 17 -0.64 -7.26 23.56
CA GLY A 17 -0.74 -6.88 22.14
C GLY A 17 0.05 -5.62 21.78
N SER A 18 0.09 -5.30 20.50
CA SER A 18 0.67 -4.06 19.96
C SER A 18 -0.33 -2.91 19.99
N MET A 19 0.15 -1.67 20.11
CA MET A 19 -0.69 -0.46 19.99
C MET A 19 -1.37 -0.33 18.62
N GLY A 20 -0.85 -1.03 17.61
CA GLY A 20 -1.37 -1.01 16.25
C GLY A 20 -2.20 -2.24 15.88
N ASP A 21 -2.58 -3.09 16.81
CA ASP A 21 -3.30 -4.32 16.50
C ASP A 21 -4.72 -4.05 16.03
N VAL A 22 -5.05 -4.61 14.87
CA VAL A 22 -6.34 -4.49 14.22
C VAL A 22 -7.06 -5.83 14.21
N TYR A 23 -8.35 -5.78 14.47
CA TYR A 23 -9.25 -6.93 14.50
C TYR A 23 -10.41 -6.70 13.54
N GLY A 24 -10.66 -7.69 12.67
CA GLY A 24 -11.86 -7.78 11.83
C GLY A 24 -12.99 -8.48 12.58
N GLN A 25 -14.22 -8.14 12.24
CA GLN A 25 -15.40 -8.66 12.94
C GLN A 25 -16.19 -9.67 12.10
N LYS A 26 -16.01 -9.66 10.77
CA LYS A 26 -16.83 -10.42 9.84
C LYS A 26 -15.98 -11.34 8.96
N VAL A 27 -16.43 -12.57 8.81
CA VAL A 27 -15.86 -13.54 7.88
C VAL A 27 -17.00 -14.25 7.13
N LEU A 28 -16.70 -14.86 5.98
CA LEU A 28 -17.68 -15.72 5.32
C LEU A 28 -18.01 -16.91 6.20
N LYS A 29 -19.30 -17.15 6.39
CA LYS A 29 -19.83 -18.25 7.19
C LYS A 29 -19.39 -19.59 6.62
N ARG A 30 -18.95 -20.49 7.48
CA ARG A 30 -18.47 -21.82 7.13
C ARG A 30 -19.26 -22.89 7.88
N ASP A 31 -19.36 -24.07 7.25
CA ASP A 31 -19.90 -25.27 7.90
C ASP A 31 -18.87 -25.92 8.84
N LEU A 32 -19.27 -27.03 9.47
CA LEU A 32 -18.40 -27.81 10.38
C LEU A 32 -17.18 -28.43 9.66
N ASN A 33 -17.25 -28.62 8.36
CA ASN A 33 -16.19 -29.16 7.52
C ASN A 33 -15.27 -28.06 6.93
N GLY A 34 -15.57 -26.78 7.22
CA GLY A 34 -14.80 -25.62 6.76
C GLY A 34 -15.19 -25.10 5.36
N TYR A 35 -16.22 -25.67 4.70
CA TYR A 35 -16.72 -25.16 3.43
C TYR A 35 -17.51 -23.87 3.63
N ILE A 36 -17.34 -22.92 2.71
CA ILE A 36 -18.10 -21.67 2.72
C ILE A 36 -19.55 -21.98 2.41
N LEU A 37 -20.47 -21.54 3.28
CA LEU A 37 -21.89 -21.73 3.06
C LEU A 37 -22.39 -20.79 1.96
N ASN A 38 -23.06 -21.39 0.99
CA ASN A 38 -23.80 -20.71 -0.06
C ASN A 38 -25.17 -21.38 -0.14
N GLU A 39 -26.11 -20.86 0.66
CA GLU A 39 -27.45 -21.42 0.79
C GLU A 39 -28.30 -21.04 -0.43
N GLU A 40 -29.01 -21.99 -1.00
CA GLU A 40 -29.91 -21.78 -2.15
C GLU A 40 -30.99 -20.74 -1.76
N GLY A 41 -31.12 -19.69 -2.57
CA GLY A 41 -32.04 -18.57 -2.31
C GLY A 41 -31.56 -17.54 -1.28
N VAL A 42 -30.51 -17.80 -0.49
CA VAL A 42 -29.91 -16.87 0.48
C VAL A 42 -28.57 -16.33 0.00
N GLY A 43 -27.79 -17.16 -0.70
CA GLY A 43 -26.47 -16.84 -1.19
C GLY A 43 -25.39 -16.92 -0.11
N LEU A 44 -24.32 -16.16 -0.30
CA LEU A 44 -23.21 -16.07 0.65
C LEU A 44 -23.61 -15.22 1.87
N ALA A 45 -23.25 -15.66 3.05
CA ALA A 45 -23.51 -14.96 4.30
C ALA A 45 -22.22 -14.66 5.07
N LEU A 46 -22.22 -13.56 5.81
CA LEU A 46 -21.16 -13.23 6.76
C LEU A 46 -21.56 -13.66 8.17
N GLU A 47 -20.60 -14.16 8.93
CA GLU A 47 -20.75 -14.39 10.37
C GLU A 47 -19.88 -13.41 11.17
N ASN A 48 -20.35 -13.07 12.37
CA ASN A 48 -19.58 -12.26 13.30
C ASN A 48 -18.54 -13.12 14.01
N LYS A 49 -17.29 -12.99 13.57
CA LYS A 49 -16.16 -13.70 14.16
C LYS A 49 -14.97 -12.77 14.26
N GLU A 50 -14.62 -12.40 15.46
CA GLU A 50 -13.44 -11.56 15.67
C GLU A 50 -12.17 -12.28 15.25
N THR A 51 -11.42 -11.65 14.35
CA THR A 51 -10.19 -12.19 13.79
C THR A 51 -9.07 -11.16 13.92
N HIS A 52 -7.94 -11.55 14.51
CA HIS A 52 -6.74 -10.70 14.54
C HIS A 52 -6.14 -10.60 13.15
N LEU A 53 -6.09 -9.40 12.58
CA LEU A 53 -5.58 -9.13 11.24
C LEU A 53 -4.07 -8.88 11.23
N GLY A 54 -3.56 -8.32 12.31
CA GLY A 54 -2.17 -7.94 12.49
C GLY A 54 -2.03 -6.52 13.01
N SER A 55 -0.82 -6.01 13.01
CA SER A 55 -0.51 -4.63 13.45
C SER A 55 -0.28 -3.72 12.26
N ILE A 56 -0.82 -2.50 12.29
CA ILE A 56 -0.52 -1.45 11.32
C ILE A 56 0.91 -0.91 11.46
N LEU A 57 1.55 -1.16 12.60
CA LEU A 57 2.91 -0.70 12.86
C LEU A 57 3.93 -1.59 12.15
N PRO A 58 4.92 -1.03 11.47
CA PRO A 58 6.00 -1.81 10.87
C PRO A 58 6.88 -2.41 11.97
N LYS A 59 7.45 -3.57 11.69
CA LYS A 59 8.48 -4.17 12.55
C LYS A 59 9.82 -3.45 12.41
N MET A 60 10.12 -2.94 11.20
CA MET A 60 11.37 -2.28 10.89
C MET A 60 11.21 -1.33 9.71
N ASN A 61 11.80 -0.14 9.82
CA ASN A 61 12.02 0.79 8.72
C ASN A 61 13.51 0.91 8.44
N MET A 62 13.89 0.87 7.17
CA MET A 62 15.27 1.00 6.72
C MET A 62 15.40 2.11 5.67
N GLY A 63 16.52 2.83 5.73
CA GLY A 63 16.93 3.79 4.70
C GLY A 63 18.35 3.52 4.27
N TRP A 64 18.60 3.53 2.96
CA TRP A 64 19.92 3.38 2.36
C TRP A 64 20.21 4.56 1.45
N ASN A 65 21.29 5.28 1.76
CA ASN A 65 21.79 6.38 0.93
C ASN A 65 23.13 5.97 0.33
N LEU A 66 23.20 5.96 -0.99
CA LEU A 66 24.41 5.69 -1.74
C LEU A 66 24.81 6.95 -2.52
N GLY A 67 26.10 7.29 -2.46
CA GLY A 67 26.64 8.43 -3.18
C GLY A 67 27.90 8.03 -3.93
N PHE A 68 27.97 8.38 -5.22
CA PHE A 68 29.13 8.16 -6.08
C PHE A 68 29.53 9.48 -6.73
N GLY A 69 30.82 9.82 -6.58
CA GLY A 69 31.40 11.02 -7.18
C GLY A 69 32.56 10.67 -8.09
N TYR A 70 32.54 11.17 -9.35
CA TYR A 70 33.64 10.99 -10.29
C TYR A 70 33.75 12.17 -11.25
N LYS A 71 34.92 12.83 -11.29
CA LYS A 71 35.24 13.92 -12.22
C LYS A 71 34.14 15.00 -12.37
N GLY A 72 33.55 15.42 -11.24
CA GLY A 72 32.48 16.43 -11.23
C GLY A 72 31.06 15.89 -11.41
N ILE A 73 30.90 14.62 -11.73
CA ILE A 73 29.60 13.93 -11.74
C ILE A 73 29.36 13.38 -10.34
N ASN A 74 28.18 13.67 -9.78
CA ASN A 74 27.74 13.08 -8.51
C ASN A 74 26.39 12.40 -8.74
N LEU A 75 26.33 11.13 -8.37
CA LEU A 75 25.13 10.30 -8.38
C LEU A 75 24.73 9.99 -6.95
N GLY A 76 23.52 10.35 -6.56
CA GLY A 76 22.94 10.00 -5.28
C GLY A 76 21.73 9.09 -5.47
N MET A 77 21.61 8.08 -4.62
CA MET A 77 20.47 7.15 -4.60
C MET A 77 20.01 6.94 -3.17
N THR A 78 18.70 7.05 -2.94
CA THR A 78 18.09 6.77 -1.65
C THR A 78 17.08 5.64 -1.81
N PHE A 79 17.33 4.54 -1.13
CA PHE A 79 16.40 3.42 -1.03
C PHE A 79 15.71 3.47 0.32
N THR A 80 14.43 3.18 0.35
CA THR A 80 13.66 3.03 1.59
C THR A 80 12.97 1.68 1.60
N GLY A 81 12.88 1.09 2.78
CA GLY A 81 12.20 -0.18 2.99
C GLY A 81 11.41 -0.16 4.28
N ARG A 82 10.16 -0.58 4.20
CA ARG A 82 9.28 -0.83 5.33
C ARG A 82 9.00 -2.32 5.39
N PHE A 83 9.25 -2.94 6.53
CA PHE A 83 9.10 -4.38 6.72
C PHE A 83 8.09 -4.66 7.82
N GLY A 84 7.13 -5.54 7.51
CA GLY A 84 6.01 -5.85 8.37
C GLY A 84 4.94 -4.76 8.36
N GLY A 85 3.96 -4.96 9.22
CA GLY A 85 2.75 -4.16 9.25
C GLY A 85 1.72 -4.61 8.21
N ILE A 86 0.47 -4.20 8.45
CA ILE A 86 -0.65 -4.39 7.54
C ILE A 86 -1.21 -3.05 7.09
N VAL A 87 -1.91 -3.09 5.97
CA VAL A 87 -2.71 -1.98 5.46
C VAL A 87 -4.08 -2.51 5.05
N LEU A 88 -5.13 -1.81 5.47
CA LEU A 88 -6.50 -2.09 5.06
C LEU A 88 -6.89 -1.15 3.93
N SER A 89 -7.60 -1.65 2.91
CA SER A 89 -8.05 -0.82 1.80
C SER A 89 -9.54 -0.86 1.63
N GLU A 90 -10.20 0.23 1.99
CA GLU A 90 -11.59 0.50 1.65
C GLU A 90 -11.75 0.79 0.16
N THR A 91 -10.78 1.49 -0.42
CA THR A 91 -10.75 1.75 -1.88
C THR A 91 -10.86 0.46 -2.68
N GLN A 92 -10.05 -0.54 -2.34
CA GLN A 92 -10.07 -1.81 -3.04
C GLN A 92 -11.37 -2.59 -2.84
N SER A 93 -11.99 -2.48 -1.65
CA SER A 93 -13.28 -3.11 -1.38
C SER A 93 -14.37 -2.55 -2.27
N VAL A 94 -14.43 -1.24 -2.41
CA VAL A 94 -15.42 -0.56 -3.27
C VAL A 94 -15.16 -0.83 -4.75
N LEU A 95 -13.91 -0.78 -5.19
CA LEU A 95 -13.55 -1.11 -6.58
C LEU A 95 -13.92 -2.54 -6.97
N ASN A 96 -13.72 -3.50 -6.06
CA ASN A 96 -14.11 -4.89 -6.27
C ASN A 96 -15.63 -5.05 -6.32
N ALA A 97 -16.34 -4.44 -5.38
CA ALA A 97 -17.82 -4.52 -5.33
C ALA A 97 -18.48 -3.83 -6.54
N ALA A 98 -17.86 -2.75 -7.05
CA ALA A 98 -18.29 -2.08 -8.27
C ALA A 98 -17.89 -2.82 -9.56
N GLY A 99 -17.04 -3.86 -9.47
CA GLY A 99 -16.60 -4.65 -10.62
C GLY A 99 -15.59 -3.96 -11.54
N VAL A 100 -14.94 -2.88 -11.07
CA VAL A 100 -13.99 -2.07 -11.88
C VAL A 100 -12.53 -2.37 -11.57
N SER A 101 -12.24 -3.23 -10.60
CA SER A 101 -10.88 -3.66 -10.30
C SER A 101 -10.38 -4.72 -11.28
N LYS A 102 -9.05 -4.82 -11.44
CA LYS A 102 -8.43 -5.90 -12.21
C LYS A 102 -8.82 -7.27 -11.65
N ILE A 103 -8.84 -7.43 -10.33
CA ILE A 103 -9.19 -8.70 -9.67
C ILE A 103 -10.61 -9.12 -10.04
N SER A 104 -11.57 -8.20 -9.98
CA SER A 104 -12.96 -8.51 -10.37
C SER A 104 -13.11 -8.83 -11.86
N ALA A 105 -12.30 -8.19 -12.72
CA ALA A 105 -12.27 -8.47 -14.15
C ALA A 105 -11.70 -9.86 -14.43
N ASP A 106 -10.53 -10.19 -13.88
CA ASP A 106 -9.86 -11.47 -14.06
C ASP A 106 -10.76 -12.65 -13.62
N VAL A 107 -11.46 -12.51 -12.49
CA VAL A 107 -12.37 -13.54 -11.97
C VAL A 107 -13.64 -13.64 -12.81
N ARG A 108 -14.16 -12.53 -13.35
CA ARG A 108 -15.30 -12.53 -14.26
C ARG A 108 -14.95 -13.25 -15.57
N ASP A 109 -13.78 -12.98 -16.13
CA ASP A 109 -13.29 -13.61 -17.34
C ASP A 109 -13.04 -15.12 -17.14
N ALA A 110 -12.68 -15.52 -15.91
CA ALA A 110 -12.59 -16.92 -15.50
C ALA A 110 -13.98 -17.61 -15.30
N GLY A 111 -15.08 -16.87 -15.44
CA GLY A 111 -16.44 -17.37 -15.33
C GLY A 111 -16.98 -17.48 -13.90
N GLY A 112 -16.42 -16.71 -12.95
CA GLY A 112 -16.90 -16.61 -11.57
C GLY A 112 -15.83 -16.90 -10.52
N VAL A 113 -16.15 -16.61 -9.25
CA VAL A 113 -15.30 -16.87 -8.09
C VAL A 113 -15.36 -18.36 -7.73
N PRO A 114 -14.23 -19.08 -7.73
CA PRO A 114 -14.22 -20.47 -7.30
C PRO A 114 -14.42 -20.56 -5.79
N ILE A 115 -15.54 -21.12 -5.36
CA ILE A 115 -15.84 -21.39 -3.94
C ILE A 115 -16.24 -22.84 -3.81
N ASN A 116 -15.54 -23.58 -2.94
CA ASN A 116 -15.65 -25.02 -2.81
C ASN A 116 -15.40 -25.70 -4.19
N GLN A 117 -16.39 -26.36 -4.74
CA GLN A 117 -16.31 -27.00 -6.07
C GLN A 117 -17.19 -26.32 -7.12
N ALA A 118 -17.75 -25.16 -6.80
CA ALA A 118 -18.63 -24.38 -7.67
C ALA A 118 -18.05 -23.02 -8.00
N LYS A 119 -18.59 -22.37 -9.03
CA LYS A 119 -18.32 -20.96 -9.34
C LYS A 119 -19.51 -20.11 -8.95
N ILE A 120 -19.22 -19.04 -8.21
CA ILE A 120 -20.24 -18.10 -7.73
C ILE A 120 -20.16 -16.83 -8.57
N ASP A 121 -21.30 -16.17 -8.74
CA ASP A 121 -21.38 -14.88 -9.40
C ASP A 121 -20.45 -13.85 -8.74
N VAL A 122 -19.67 -13.17 -9.56
CA VAL A 122 -18.63 -12.22 -9.15
C VAL A 122 -19.22 -11.07 -8.36
N ARG A 123 -20.37 -10.54 -8.79
CA ARG A 123 -21.03 -9.42 -8.14
C ARG A 123 -21.52 -9.82 -6.74
N ASN A 124 -22.19 -10.96 -6.64
CA ASN A 124 -22.69 -11.47 -5.36
C ASN A 124 -21.53 -11.65 -4.36
N TYR A 125 -20.43 -12.27 -4.79
CA TYR A 125 -19.27 -12.48 -3.94
C TYR A 125 -18.69 -11.16 -3.41
N PHE A 126 -18.30 -10.23 -4.30
CA PHE A 126 -17.65 -8.99 -3.88
C PHE A 126 -18.57 -8.04 -3.11
N GLN A 127 -19.86 -8.02 -3.40
CA GLN A 127 -20.82 -7.24 -2.62
C GLN A 127 -21.00 -7.83 -1.21
N THR A 128 -21.02 -9.14 -1.07
CA THR A 128 -21.12 -9.78 0.25
C THR A 128 -19.90 -9.48 1.11
N ILE A 129 -18.68 -9.62 0.59
CA ILE A 129 -17.46 -9.41 1.37
C ILE A 129 -17.04 -7.95 1.48
N GLN A 130 -17.75 -7.00 0.88
CA GLN A 130 -17.38 -5.59 0.79
C GLN A 130 -17.02 -4.97 2.14
N THR A 131 -17.76 -5.30 3.19
CA THR A 131 -17.53 -4.76 4.54
C THR A 131 -16.57 -5.60 5.38
N ALA A 132 -16.18 -6.78 4.91
CA ALA A 132 -15.37 -7.72 5.68
C ALA A 132 -13.87 -7.42 5.51
N SER A 133 -13.29 -6.74 6.48
CA SER A 133 -11.90 -6.27 6.49
C SER A 133 -10.85 -7.38 6.30
N VAL A 134 -11.17 -8.61 6.69
CA VAL A 134 -10.30 -9.79 6.54
C VAL A 134 -9.86 -9.98 5.07
N TYR A 135 -10.73 -9.69 4.09
CA TYR A 135 -10.46 -9.87 2.67
C TYR A 135 -9.75 -8.68 2.01
N TYR A 136 -9.67 -7.55 2.71
CA TYR A 136 -9.08 -6.29 2.24
C TYR A 136 -7.91 -5.85 3.09
N THR A 137 -7.28 -6.81 3.77
CA THR A 137 -6.05 -6.62 4.54
C THR A 137 -4.86 -7.10 3.73
N TYR A 138 -3.89 -6.21 3.52
CA TYR A 138 -2.69 -6.45 2.73
C TYR A 138 -1.44 -6.25 3.57
N SER A 139 -0.32 -6.84 3.14
CA SER A 139 0.99 -6.56 3.74
C SER A 139 1.45 -5.15 3.40
N ALA A 140 1.88 -4.39 4.40
CA ALA A 140 2.47 -3.07 4.21
C ALA A 140 3.97 -3.11 3.87
N THR A 141 4.56 -4.31 3.76
CA THR A 141 5.97 -4.46 3.40
C THR A 141 6.20 -3.95 1.98
N ASN A 142 7.14 -3.01 1.86
CA ASN A 142 7.54 -2.46 0.58
C ASN A 142 9.02 -2.06 0.59
N VAL A 143 9.62 -2.01 -0.59
CA VAL A 143 10.98 -1.50 -0.84
C VAL A 143 10.93 -0.64 -2.09
N ARG A 144 11.47 0.57 -2.01
CA ARG A 144 11.43 1.52 -3.12
C ARG A 144 12.73 2.29 -3.31
N LEU A 145 12.97 2.71 -4.55
CA LEU A 145 13.91 3.76 -4.88
C LEU A 145 13.20 5.10 -4.69
N GLY A 146 13.42 5.70 -3.51
CA GLY A 146 12.75 6.93 -3.09
C GLY A 146 13.27 8.15 -3.82
N GLU A 147 14.60 8.26 -3.98
CA GLU A 147 15.22 9.40 -4.67
C GLU A 147 16.41 8.93 -5.50
N LEU A 148 16.54 9.52 -6.68
CA LEU A 148 17.71 9.43 -7.56
C LEU A 148 18.11 10.85 -7.94
N SER A 149 19.34 11.22 -7.66
CA SER A 149 19.90 12.52 -8.03
C SER A 149 21.16 12.34 -8.88
N LEU A 150 21.23 13.08 -9.96
CA LEU A 150 22.42 13.16 -10.81
C LEU A 150 22.79 14.62 -10.97
N SER A 151 24.00 15.00 -10.57
CA SER A 151 24.49 16.35 -10.75
C SER A 151 25.88 16.38 -11.38
N TYR A 152 26.13 17.44 -12.12
CA TYR A 152 27.40 17.70 -12.76
C TYR A 152 27.91 19.09 -12.40
N THR A 153 29.09 19.13 -11.80
CA THR A 153 29.80 20.38 -11.51
C THR A 153 30.69 20.74 -12.67
N LEU A 154 30.38 21.82 -13.34
CA LEU A 154 31.15 22.28 -14.51
C LEU A 154 32.52 22.81 -14.04
N PRO A 155 33.59 22.55 -14.79
CA PRO A 155 34.91 23.08 -14.50
C PRO A 155 34.90 24.60 -14.48
N LYS A 156 35.44 25.23 -13.44
CA LYS A 156 35.52 26.70 -13.33
C LYS A 156 36.25 27.38 -14.51
N LYS A 157 37.14 26.62 -15.18
CA LYS A 157 37.86 27.09 -16.38
C LYS A 157 36.93 27.56 -17.49
N TRP A 158 35.71 27.00 -17.60
CA TRP A 158 34.73 27.42 -18.62
C TRP A 158 34.16 28.82 -18.38
N PHE A 159 34.27 29.32 -17.15
CA PHE A 159 33.75 30.62 -16.74
C PHE A 159 34.87 31.56 -16.26
N ALA A 160 36.06 31.49 -16.91
CA ALA A 160 37.21 32.29 -16.56
C ALA A 160 37.62 32.24 -15.06
N ASN A 161 37.37 31.11 -14.38
CA ASN A 161 37.58 30.85 -12.96
C ASN A 161 36.76 31.74 -12.00
N LYS A 162 35.81 32.55 -12.50
CA LYS A 162 35.01 33.46 -11.70
C LYS A 162 33.69 32.86 -11.20
N LEU A 163 33.18 31.85 -11.88
CA LEU A 163 31.89 31.27 -11.57
C LEU A 163 31.98 29.74 -11.48
N GLY A 164 31.48 29.18 -10.40
CA GLY A 164 31.17 27.75 -10.31
C GLY A 164 29.73 27.50 -10.67
N MET A 165 29.46 26.49 -11.51
CA MET A 165 28.10 26.10 -11.87
C MET A 165 27.91 24.59 -11.67
N THR A 166 26.82 24.21 -11.01
CA THR A 166 26.41 22.81 -10.89
C THR A 166 25.00 22.67 -11.41
N VAL A 167 24.81 21.72 -12.28
CA VAL A 167 23.48 21.37 -12.86
C VAL A 167 23.09 20.01 -12.32
N GLY A 168 21.84 19.85 -11.92
CA GLY A 168 21.36 18.60 -11.34
C GLY A 168 19.95 18.24 -11.78
N LEU A 169 19.72 16.94 -11.87
CA LEU A 169 18.43 16.31 -12.04
C LEU A 169 18.11 15.49 -10.80
N VAL A 170 16.87 15.56 -10.35
CA VAL A 170 16.38 14.79 -9.20
C VAL A 170 15.06 14.14 -9.57
N GLY A 171 14.96 12.86 -9.33
CA GLY A 171 13.71 12.13 -9.45
C GLY A 171 13.31 11.55 -8.09
N LYS A 172 12.03 11.68 -7.71
CA LYS A 172 11.49 11.13 -6.46
C LYS A 172 10.40 10.12 -6.72
N ASN A 173 10.30 9.11 -5.84
CA ASN A 173 9.33 8.02 -5.92
C ASN A 173 9.37 7.30 -7.27
N LEU A 174 10.58 6.95 -7.72
CA LEU A 174 10.80 6.49 -9.09
C LEU A 174 10.37 5.05 -9.33
N TRP A 175 10.62 4.18 -8.36
CA TRP A 175 10.41 2.77 -8.56
C TRP A 175 10.05 2.05 -7.25
N MET A 176 8.89 1.38 -7.27
CA MET A 176 8.51 0.42 -6.25
C MET A 176 9.13 -0.93 -6.61
N ILE A 177 10.23 -1.30 -5.94
CA ILE A 177 10.99 -2.53 -6.21
C ILE A 177 10.22 -3.75 -5.73
N TYR A 178 9.61 -3.63 -4.54
CA TYR A 178 8.82 -4.69 -3.94
C TYR A 178 7.59 -4.12 -3.24
N CYS A 179 6.42 -4.68 -3.53
CA CYS A 179 5.17 -4.44 -2.83
C CYS A 179 4.22 -5.60 -3.10
N LYS A 180 3.53 -6.11 -2.07
CA LYS A 180 2.48 -7.13 -2.23
C LYS A 180 1.08 -6.52 -2.36
N ALA A 181 0.88 -5.32 -1.83
CA ALA A 181 -0.39 -4.63 -1.98
C ALA A 181 -0.58 -4.16 -3.44
N PRO A 182 -1.80 -4.14 -3.99
CA PRO A 182 -2.07 -3.64 -5.36
C PRO A 182 -2.02 -2.10 -5.47
N PHE A 183 -1.67 -1.42 -4.40
CA PHE A 183 -1.54 0.04 -4.27
C PHE A 183 -0.32 0.37 -3.42
N ASP A 184 0.01 1.67 -3.27
CA ASP A 184 1.10 2.11 -2.41
C ASP A 184 0.69 2.03 -0.93
N PRO A 185 1.28 1.13 -0.11
CA PRO A 185 0.88 0.92 1.28
C PRO A 185 1.33 2.03 2.23
N GLU A 186 2.09 3.02 1.78
CA GLU A 186 2.51 4.17 2.57
C GLU A 186 1.60 5.40 2.40
N LEU A 187 0.57 5.30 1.56
CA LEU A 187 -0.48 6.30 1.51
C LEU A 187 -1.22 6.33 2.84
N THR A 188 -1.43 7.54 3.37
CA THR A 188 -2.14 7.74 4.63
C THR A 188 -3.37 8.59 4.39
N THR A 189 -4.50 8.17 4.95
CA THR A 189 -5.78 8.90 4.85
C THR A 189 -5.76 10.21 5.63
N SER A 190 -4.93 10.30 6.67
CA SER A 190 -4.79 11.50 7.49
C SER A 190 -3.36 11.66 7.99
N ALA A 191 -2.79 12.85 7.77
CA ALA A 191 -1.51 13.24 8.36
C ALA A 191 -1.65 13.67 9.84
N ALA A 192 -2.87 13.94 10.31
CA ALA A 192 -3.13 14.44 11.65
C ALA A 192 -3.20 13.36 12.73
N SER A 193 -3.34 12.09 12.36
CA SER A 193 -3.47 10.99 13.32
C SER A 193 -2.68 9.76 12.88
N ASN A 194 -1.81 9.31 13.77
CA ASN A 194 -1.03 8.08 13.58
C ASN A 194 -1.91 6.82 13.53
N PHE A 195 -3.15 6.90 14.03
CA PHE A 195 -4.09 5.76 14.03
C PHE A 195 -4.69 5.46 12.66
N TYR A 196 -4.64 6.41 11.71
CA TYR A 196 -5.06 6.18 10.33
C TYR A 196 -3.90 5.74 9.42
N GLN A 197 -2.69 5.57 9.96
CA GLN A 197 -1.62 4.89 9.24
C GLN A 197 -2.03 3.43 9.01
N GLY A 198 -1.83 2.94 7.79
CA GLY A 198 -2.26 1.59 7.44
C GLY A 198 -3.74 1.46 7.07
N PHE A 199 -4.40 2.58 6.76
CA PHE A 199 -5.75 2.59 6.21
C PHE A 199 -5.79 3.42 4.93
N ASP A 200 -6.16 2.77 3.83
CA ASP A 200 -6.38 3.41 2.53
C ASP A 200 -7.88 3.61 2.30
N ALA A 201 -8.30 4.86 2.21
CA ALA A 201 -9.66 5.25 1.88
C ALA A 201 -9.62 6.35 0.82
N TYR A 202 -9.81 5.96 -0.44
CA TYR A 202 -9.93 6.85 -1.62
C TYR A 202 -8.76 7.80 -1.82
N MET A 203 -7.56 7.37 -1.42
CA MET A 203 -6.37 8.19 -1.59
C MET A 203 -5.93 8.25 -3.05
N LEU A 204 -5.46 9.44 -3.46
CA LEU A 204 -4.84 9.58 -4.76
C LEU A 204 -3.55 8.78 -4.84
N PRO A 205 -3.25 8.15 -5.98
CA PRO A 205 -2.01 7.41 -6.17
C PRO A 205 -0.78 8.29 -5.91
N SER A 206 0.27 7.68 -5.37
CA SER A 206 1.55 8.36 -5.19
C SER A 206 2.13 8.79 -6.54
N THR A 207 2.62 10.03 -6.61
CA THR A 207 3.16 10.62 -7.84
C THR A 207 4.67 10.45 -7.94
N ARG A 208 5.16 10.31 -9.17
CA ARG A 208 6.58 10.45 -9.48
C ARG A 208 6.88 11.92 -9.74
N ASN A 209 7.93 12.42 -9.11
CA ASN A 209 8.31 13.82 -9.27
C ASN A 209 9.69 13.91 -9.88
N PHE A 210 9.84 14.82 -10.87
CA PHE A 210 11.12 15.12 -11.49
C PHE A 210 11.43 16.60 -11.27
N GLY A 211 12.65 16.87 -10.84
CA GLY A 211 13.13 18.20 -10.57
C GLY A 211 14.44 18.47 -11.30
N PHE A 212 14.64 19.73 -11.62
CA PHE A 212 15.88 20.25 -12.18
C PHE A 212 16.40 21.37 -11.27
N ASN A 213 17.70 21.38 -10.98
CA ASN A 213 18.31 22.44 -10.21
C ASN A 213 19.58 22.97 -10.90
N VAL A 214 19.83 24.25 -10.72
CA VAL A 214 21.07 24.92 -11.12
C VAL A 214 21.58 25.73 -9.94
N LYS A 215 22.83 25.47 -9.55
CA LYS A 215 23.50 26.19 -8.49
C LYS A 215 24.66 27.00 -9.06
N PHE A 216 24.66 28.29 -8.78
CA PHE A 216 25.77 29.21 -9.11
C PHE A 216 26.56 29.50 -7.84
N GLN A 217 27.90 29.57 -7.98
CA GLN A 217 28.82 29.92 -6.92
C GLN A 217 29.74 31.03 -7.46
N PHE A 218 29.64 32.24 -6.93
CA PHE A 218 30.43 33.39 -7.26
C PHE A 218 31.68 33.46 -6.40
#